data_0fc82d8d0471b4670a5af94f7b397608
#
_entry.id   0fc82d8d0471b4670a5af94f7b397608
#
_cell.length_a   1.000
_cell.length_b   1.000
_cell.length_c   1.000
_cell.angle_alpha   90.00
_cell.angle_beta   90.00
_cell.angle_gamma   90.00
#
_symmetry.space_group_name_H-M   'P 1'
#
loop_
_entity.id
_entity.type
_entity.pdbx_description
1 polymer ?
#
loop_
_entity_poly.entity_id
_entity_poly.type
_entity_poly.pdbx_seq_one_letter_code
_entity_poly.pdbx_strand_id
1 'polypeptide(L)'
;MSEIRNLKPEGLWKNFDELTQVPRPSGLPEKVQNFLLDFAARVGVESYVDAGGNVVMRKPATPGFENRKTVLLQAHMDMVPQKAPDSNHNFETDPIVTHIVDGWVYANNTTLGADDGIGVAAIMAIMEDKTLKHGVVEAIITRDEETGMYGVNEMPSGELHSDILMNLDSETWGKFVIGSAGGVDITSTLEYKEVQNDEEAAVKVTLKGLRGGHSGLEINEGRANANKEMVRFVRNAVTELGARLASWEGGNMRNAIPFKSEVVLALPQENVAALKEMVARQKALVEDEFKGIEPNVEFFVEDVEKPVSLVPVDIQDNLIDAIYACHNGVLRMIPSYPNVVETSSNLAIIHIEPTKASIMILARSSREDMRDYISAQLESCFNMAGMKTVFSGQYGGWDPNPDSEILNLLKKVYKEQNGVEGIVQVDHAGLECSVILGKYPGMDVVSLGPTLRSPHTAKERLEIATVEPFWKLLVQTLEEIPVK
;
A
#
# COMPACT_ATOMS: atom_id res chain seq x y z
N MET A 1 4.97 -31.24 -15.93
CA MET A 1 5.03 -30.90 -14.49
C MET A 1 6.12 -29.85 -14.34
N SER A 2 5.84 -28.80 -13.62
CA SER A 2 6.76 -27.68 -13.38
C SER A 2 7.94 -28.14 -12.50
N GLU A 3 9.11 -27.54 -12.70
CA GLU A 3 10.31 -27.85 -11.90
C GLU A 3 10.13 -27.54 -10.42
N ILE A 4 9.31 -26.54 -10.07
CA ILE A 4 9.08 -26.13 -8.68
C ILE A 4 8.39 -27.18 -7.83
N ARG A 5 7.63 -28.09 -8.43
CA ARG A 5 6.91 -29.16 -7.73
C ARG A 5 7.85 -30.14 -6.97
N ASN A 6 9.11 -30.19 -7.37
CA ASN A 6 10.11 -31.09 -6.77
C ASN A 6 10.93 -30.41 -5.66
N LEU A 7 10.68 -29.14 -5.37
CA LEU A 7 11.37 -28.40 -4.31
C LEU A 7 10.91 -28.84 -2.91
N LYS A 8 11.65 -28.42 -1.87
CA LYS A 8 11.31 -28.68 -0.47
C LYS A 8 10.90 -27.40 0.23
N PRO A 9 9.87 -27.45 1.11
CA PRO A 9 9.06 -28.64 1.51
C PRO A 9 8.07 -29.05 0.41
N GLU A 10 7.96 -30.35 0.17
CA GLU A 10 7.25 -30.93 -0.98
C GLU A 10 5.74 -30.53 -1.01
N GLY A 11 5.07 -30.63 0.15
CA GLY A 11 3.63 -30.30 0.23
C GLY A 11 3.34 -28.83 -0.14
N LEU A 12 4.16 -27.90 0.36
CA LEU A 12 3.99 -26.48 0.07
C LEU A 12 4.23 -26.18 -1.42
N TRP A 13 5.34 -26.63 -2.00
CA TRP A 13 5.65 -26.37 -3.40
C TRP A 13 4.69 -27.07 -4.37
N LYS A 14 4.21 -28.26 -4.02
CA LYS A 14 3.15 -28.95 -4.77
C LYS A 14 1.88 -28.10 -4.81
N ASN A 15 1.45 -27.56 -3.67
CA ASN A 15 0.26 -26.73 -3.58
C ASN A 15 0.44 -25.39 -4.32
N PHE A 16 1.64 -24.79 -4.25
CA PHE A 16 1.95 -23.60 -5.03
C PHE A 16 1.91 -23.87 -6.55
N ASP A 17 2.50 -24.98 -7.01
CA ASP A 17 2.43 -25.41 -8.41
C ASP A 17 0.98 -25.65 -8.87
N GLU A 18 0.14 -26.31 -8.05
CA GLU A 18 -1.29 -26.49 -8.35
C GLU A 18 -2.04 -25.14 -8.42
N LEU A 19 -1.75 -24.20 -7.52
CA LEU A 19 -2.34 -22.87 -7.51
C LEU A 19 -1.96 -22.03 -8.74
N THR A 20 -0.72 -22.14 -9.24
CA THR A 20 -0.28 -21.43 -10.46
C THR A 20 -1.04 -21.89 -11.71
N GLN A 21 -1.69 -23.05 -11.69
CA GLN A 21 -2.52 -23.53 -12.79
C GLN A 21 -3.93 -22.93 -12.80
N VAL A 22 -4.31 -22.21 -11.73
CA VAL A 22 -5.64 -21.60 -11.58
C VAL A 22 -5.55 -20.11 -11.87
N PRO A 23 -6.19 -19.61 -12.94
CA PRO A 23 -6.33 -18.16 -13.17
C PRO A 23 -7.06 -17.49 -12.01
N ARG A 24 -6.40 -16.47 -11.41
CA ARG A 24 -6.90 -15.79 -10.20
C ARG A 24 -6.57 -14.29 -10.15
N PRO A 25 -6.75 -13.55 -11.28
CA PRO A 25 -6.55 -12.11 -11.24
C PRO A 25 -7.55 -11.45 -10.30
N SER A 26 -7.15 -10.37 -9.65
CA SER A 26 -8.04 -9.55 -8.81
C SER A 26 -9.33 -9.19 -9.55
N GLY A 27 -10.47 -9.24 -8.87
CA GLY A 27 -11.81 -9.01 -9.43
C GLY A 27 -12.48 -10.25 -10.02
N LEU A 28 -11.80 -11.40 -10.12
CA LEU A 28 -12.35 -12.66 -10.67
C LEU A 28 -12.04 -13.85 -9.75
N PRO A 29 -12.60 -13.91 -8.53
CA PRO A 29 -12.25 -14.88 -7.52
C PRO A 29 -12.82 -16.29 -7.74
N GLU A 30 -13.86 -16.47 -8.58
CA GLU A 30 -14.69 -17.68 -8.62
C GLU A 30 -13.87 -18.96 -8.91
N LYS A 31 -12.87 -18.89 -9.79
CA LYS A 31 -12.07 -20.07 -10.15
C LYS A 31 -11.21 -20.53 -8.98
N VAL A 32 -10.54 -19.60 -8.30
CA VAL A 32 -9.69 -19.93 -7.16
C VAL A 32 -10.50 -20.29 -5.92
N GLN A 33 -11.67 -19.67 -5.70
CA GLN A 33 -12.60 -20.08 -4.64
C GLN A 33 -13.02 -21.56 -4.82
N ASN A 34 -13.49 -21.93 -6.01
CA ASN A 34 -13.88 -23.31 -6.32
C ASN A 34 -12.69 -24.27 -6.15
N PHE A 35 -11.50 -23.91 -6.62
CA PHE A 35 -10.29 -24.71 -6.43
C PHE A 35 -9.99 -24.96 -4.95
N LEU A 36 -10.09 -23.93 -4.10
CA LEU A 36 -9.84 -24.04 -2.66
C LEU A 36 -10.90 -24.85 -1.94
N LEU A 37 -12.17 -24.73 -2.31
CA LEU A 37 -13.27 -25.57 -1.78
C LEU A 37 -13.10 -27.04 -2.18
N ASP A 38 -12.75 -27.32 -3.43
CA ASP A 38 -12.48 -28.68 -3.92
C ASP A 38 -11.26 -29.28 -3.23
N PHE A 39 -10.22 -28.47 -2.99
CA PHE A 39 -9.06 -28.88 -2.20
C PHE A 39 -9.47 -29.27 -0.77
N ALA A 40 -10.22 -28.42 -0.07
CA ALA A 40 -10.66 -28.67 1.31
C ALA A 40 -11.51 -29.94 1.40
N ALA A 41 -12.45 -30.14 0.46
CA ALA A 41 -13.26 -31.36 0.37
C ALA A 41 -12.39 -32.61 0.16
N ARG A 42 -11.36 -32.52 -0.71
CA ARG A 42 -10.43 -33.64 -1.00
C ARG A 42 -9.64 -34.06 0.23
N VAL A 43 -9.21 -33.11 1.07
CA VAL A 43 -8.40 -33.39 2.27
C VAL A 43 -9.24 -33.63 3.53
N GLY A 44 -10.57 -33.40 3.45
CA GLY A 44 -11.52 -33.64 4.53
C GLY A 44 -11.52 -32.52 5.59
N VAL A 45 -11.28 -31.28 5.20
CA VAL A 45 -11.31 -30.10 6.04
C VAL A 45 -12.60 -29.32 5.82
N GLU A 46 -13.23 -28.87 6.92
CA GLU A 46 -14.42 -28.01 6.84
C GLU A 46 -14.08 -26.71 6.11
N SER A 47 -14.93 -26.30 5.16
CA SER A 47 -14.74 -25.06 4.42
C SER A 47 -16.04 -24.46 3.92
N TYR A 48 -16.05 -23.12 3.77
CA TYR A 48 -17.16 -22.38 3.18
C TYR A 48 -16.66 -21.05 2.61
N VAL A 49 -17.50 -20.40 1.80
CA VAL A 49 -17.30 -19.00 1.37
C VAL A 49 -18.13 -18.13 2.29
N ASP A 50 -17.50 -17.13 2.92
CA ASP A 50 -18.19 -16.17 3.77
C ASP A 50 -18.96 -15.11 2.95
N ALA A 51 -19.68 -14.21 3.62
CA ALA A 51 -20.45 -13.15 2.96
C ALA A 51 -19.56 -12.13 2.21
N GLY A 52 -18.29 -12.02 2.58
CA GLY A 52 -17.29 -11.19 1.90
C GLY A 52 -16.68 -11.87 0.67
N GLY A 53 -17.02 -13.15 0.41
CA GLY A 53 -16.43 -13.92 -0.68
C GLY A 53 -15.06 -14.52 -0.36
N ASN A 54 -14.67 -14.56 0.90
CA ASN A 54 -13.44 -15.18 1.34
C ASN A 54 -13.65 -16.69 1.55
N VAL A 55 -12.61 -17.49 1.35
CA VAL A 55 -12.66 -18.92 1.67
C VAL A 55 -12.18 -19.14 3.10
N VAL A 56 -13.05 -19.67 3.94
CA VAL A 56 -12.72 -20.05 5.33
C VAL A 56 -12.54 -21.56 5.41
N MET A 57 -11.50 -22.01 6.14
CA MET A 57 -11.23 -23.42 6.41
C MET A 57 -11.03 -23.61 7.92
N ARG A 58 -11.41 -24.80 8.45
CA ARG A 58 -11.25 -25.14 9.87
C ARG A 58 -10.68 -26.53 10.02
N LYS A 59 -9.55 -26.64 10.73
CA LYS A 59 -8.89 -27.90 11.06
C LYS A 59 -8.93 -28.10 12.57
N PRO A 60 -9.49 -29.21 13.07
CA PRO A 60 -9.51 -29.51 14.50
C PRO A 60 -8.11 -29.69 15.06
N ALA A 61 -7.96 -29.48 16.37
CA ALA A 61 -6.69 -29.74 17.06
C ALA A 61 -6.26 -31.20 16.91
N THR A 62 -4.94 -31.42 16.85
CA THR A 62 -4.39 -32.77 16.97
C THR A 62 -4.54 -33.30 18.40
N PRO A 63 -4.69 -34.62 18.60
CA PRO A 63 -4.86 -35.21 19.92
C PRO A 63 -3.78 -34.76 20.92
N GLY A 64 -4.22 -34.20 22.07
CA GLY A 64 -3.38 -33.64 23.12
C GLY A 64 -3.04 -32.15 22.96
N PHE A 65 -3.58 -31.47 21.94
CA PHE A 65 -3.39 -30.04 21.69
C PHE A 65 -4.69 -29.22 21.77
N GLU A 66 -5.79 -29.80 22.28
CA GLU A 66 -7.13 -29.21 22.28
C GLU A 66 -7.24 -27.96 23.16
N ASN A 67 -6.35 -27.81 24.15
CA ASN A 67 -6.31 -26.68 25.07
C ASN A 67 -5.38 -25.53 24.62
N ARG A 68 -4.78 -25.63 23.44
CA ARG A 68 -3.97 -24.54 22.88
C ARG A 68 -4.85 -23.38 22.38
N LYS A 69 -4.30 -22.17 22.37
CA LYS A 69 -4.95 -21.02 21.73
C LYS A 69 -5.24 -21.34 20.26
N THR A 70 -6.36 -20.87 19.75
CA THR A 70 -6.76 -21.06 18.35
C THR A 70 -6.00 -20.07 17.47
N VAL A 71 -5.45 -20.55 16.35
CA VAL A 71 -4.69 -19.75 15.40
C VAL A 71 -5.50 -19.55 14.11
N LEU A 72 -5.61 -18.33 13.67
CA LEU A 72 -6.05 -17.94 12.33
C LEU A 72 -4.82 -17.77 11.44
N LEU A 73 -4.75 -18.51 10.35
CA LEU A 73 -3.81 -18.25 9.26
C LEU A 73 -4.52 -17.41 8.19
N GLN A 74 -3.86 -16.39 7.66
CA GLN A 74 -4.46 -15.51 6.66
C GLN A 74 -3.49 -15.28 5.51
N ALA A 75 -4.05 -15.31 4.29
CA ALA A 75 -3.41 -15.02 3.02
C ALA A 75 -4.45 -14.51 2.03
N HIS A 76 -4.07 -13.88 0.91
CA HIS A 76 -5.02 -13.51 -0.13
C HIS A 76 -4.94 -14.41 -1.37
N MET A 77 -6.10 -14.66 -2.01
CA MET A 77 -6.19 -15.61 -3.13
C MET A 77 -5.95 -14.98 -4.51
N ASP A 78 -6.14 -13.69 -4.64
CA ASP A 78 -5.97 -12.96 -5.89
C ASP A 78 -4.51 -12.64 -6.19
N MET A 79 -4.23 -12.09 -7.34
CA MET A 79 -2.92 -11.61 -7.75
C MET A 79 -3.05 -10.44 -8.73
N VAL A 80 -2.08 -9.52 -8.70
CA VAL A 80 -1.98 -8.42 -9.68
C VAL A 80 -1.70 -8.98 -11.08
N PRO A 81 -2.55 -8.70 -12.09
CA PRO A 81 -2.39 -9.22 -13.45
C PRO A 81 -1.48 -8.31 -14.31
N GLN A 82 -0.16 -8.34 -14.06
CA GLN A 82 0.82 -7.56 -14.84
C GLN A 82 1.65 -8.46 -15.75
N LYS A 83 1.92 -8.00 -16.98
CA LYS A 83 2.73 -8.73 -17.96
C LYS A 83 3.67 -7.80 -18.73
N ALA A 84 4.73 -8.38 -19.29
CA ALA A 84 5.62 -7.66 -20.18
C ALA A 84 4.87 -7.21 -21.47
N PRO A 85 5.28 -6.10 -22.12
CA PRO A 85 4.57 -5.54 -23.27
C PRO A 85 4.44 -6.50 -24.46
N ASP A 86 5.35 -7.45 -24.60
CA ASP A 86 5.39 -8.47 -25.66
C ASP A 86 4.70 -9.78 -25.28
N SER A 87 4.15 -9.90 -24.08
CA SER A 87 3.44 -11.09 -23.60
C SER A 87 2.01 -11.13 -24.11
N ASN A 88 1.59 -12.28 -24.64
CA ASN A 88 0.21 -12.56 -25.07
C ASN A 88 -0.62 -13.26 -23.98
N HIS A 89 -0.11 -13.41 -22.76
CA HIS A 89 -0.77 -14.09 -21.66
C HIS A 89 -2.14 -13.47 -21.34
N ASN A 90 -3.13 -14.33 -21.13
CA ASN A 90 -4.47 -13.93 -20.67
C ASN A 90 -4.69 -14.42 -19.24
N PHE A 91 -4.67 -13.52 -18.27
CA PHE A 91 -4.84 -13.85 -16.85
C PHE A 91 -6.20 -14.46 -16.49
N GLU A 92 -7.20 -14.32 -17.34
CA GLU A 92 -8.52 -14.95 -17.10
C GLU A 92 -8.55 -16.44 -17.47
N THR A 93 -7.65 -16.90 -18.34
CA THR A 93 -7.71 -18.25 -18.92
C THR A 93 -6.46 -19.06 -18.81
N ASP A 94 -5.28 -18.41 -18.80
CA ASP A 94 -4.02 -19.09 -18.94
C ASP A 94 -3.36 -19.33 -17.57
N PRO A 95 -2.74 -20.50 -17.36
CA PRO A 95 -1.97 -20.77 -16.17
C PRO A 95 -0.66 -19.99 -16.15
N ILE A 96 -0.14 -19.70 -14.97
CA ILE A 96 1.18 -19.11 -14.80
C ILE A 96 2.24 -20.19 -15.05
N VAL A 97 3.13 -19.95 -16.02
CA VAL A 97 4.23 -20.85 -16.36
C VAL A 97 5.48 -20.42 -15.60
N THR A 98 5.90 -21.25 -14.66
CA THR A 98 7.06 -20.98 -13.78
C THR A 98 8.36 -21.56 -14.33
N HIS A 99 9.48 -20.91 -13.97
CA HIS A 99 10.84 -21.42 -14.23
C HIS A 99 11.80 -20.97 -13.11
N ILE A 100 12.94 -21.66 -12.99
CA ILE A 100 13.94 -21.38 -11.95
C ILE A 100 15.19 -20.77 -12.59
N VAL A 101 15.66 -19.64 -12.03
CA VAL A 101 16.93 -19.00 -12.40
C VAL A 101 17.65 -18.57 -11.13
N ASP A 102 18.90 -18.98 -10.97
CA ASP A 102 19.81 -18.57 -9.88
C ASP A 102 19.19 -18.63 -8.47
N GLY A 103 18.43 -19.69 -8.19
CA GLY A 103 17.79 -19.89 -6.88
C GLY A 103 16.47 -19.15 -6.66
N TRP A 104 15.94 -18.52 -7.71
CA TRP A 104 14.66 -17.83 -7.71
C TRP A 104 13.65 -18.48 -8.64
N VAL A 105 12.40 -18.49 -8.22
CA VAL A 105 11.26 -18.83 -9.08
C VAL A 105 10.73 -17.58 -9.74
N TYR A 106 10.52 -17.62 -11.04
CA TYR A 106 9.93 -16.57 -11.89
C TYR A 106 8.73 -17.10 -12.66
N ALA A 107 7.93 -16.21 -13.20
CA ALA A 107 6.95 -16.50 -14.25
C ALA A 107 7.45 -16.05 -15.63
N ASN A 108 6.91 -16.62 -16.69
CA ASN A 108 7.27 -16.28 -18.07
C ASN A 108 6.58 -14.98 -18.49
N ASN A 109 7.29 -13.84 -18.35
CA ASN A 109 6.83 -12.52 -18.77
C ASN A 109 5.50 -12.05 -18.15
N THR A 110 5.17 -12.55 -16.96
CA THR A 110 4.00 -12.15 -16.16
C THR A 110 4.41 -12.00 -14.70
N THR A 111 3.53 -11.42 -13.87
CA THR A 111 3.56 -11.61 -12.42
C THR A 111 3.54 -13.11 -12.11
N LEU A 112 4.22 -13.49 -11.04
CA LEU A 112 4.29 -14.89 -10.58
C LEU A 112 3.07 -15.26 -9.72
N GLY A 113 2.54 -14.27 -8.98
CA GLY A 113 1.51 -14.45 -7.98
C GLY A 113 2.01 -15.24 -6.75
N ALA A 114 3.29 -15.11 -6.41
CA ALA A 114 3.81 -15.60 -5.14
C ALA A 114 3.32 -14.71 -3.99
N ASP A 115 3.04 -13.47 -4.26
CA ASP A 115 2.24 -12.52 -3.52
C ASP A 115 0.75 -12.78 -3.82
N ASP A 116 -0.11 -13.29 -2.89
CA ASP A 116 0.28 -14.06 -1.68
C ASP A 116 0.03 -15.56 -1.88
N GLY A 117 0.21 -16.05 -3.13
CA GLY A 117 0.01 -17.47 -3.46
C GLY A 117 0.91 -18.41 -2.66
N ILE A 118 2.06 -17.95 -2.15
CA ILE A 118 2.93 -18.80 -1.31
C ILE A 118 2.36 -18.95 0.10
N GLY A 119 1.72 -17.93 0.64
CA GLY A 119 0.95 -17.99 1.89
C GLY A 119 -0.26 -18.93 1.76
N VAL A 120 -1.02 -18.81 0.66
CA VAL A 120 -2.11 -19.75 0.34
C VAL A 120 -1.61 -21.18 0.27
N ALA A 121 -0.49 -21.44 -0.41
CA ALA A 121 0.10 -22.77 -0.53
C ALA A 121 0.57 -23.32 0.83
N ALA A 122 1.08 -22.46 1.71
CA ALA A 122 1.45 -22.85 3.08
C ALA A 122 0.21 -23.23 3.90
N ILE A 123 -0.89 -22.46 3.80
CA ILE A 123 -2.17 -22.82 4.41
C ILE A 123 -2.66 -24.17 3.90
N MET A 124 -2.68 -24.38 2.58
CA MET A 124 -3.08 -25.65 2.00
C MET A 124 -2.22 -26.81 2.52
N ALA A 125 -0.91 -26.65 2.60
CA ALA A 125 -0.01 -27.68 3.10
C ALA A 125 -0.27 -28.00 4.59
N ILE A 126 -0.58 -26.99 5.43
CA ILE A 126 -0.99 -27.21 6.83
C ILE A 126 -2.31 -27.98 6.89
N MET A 127 -3.29 -27.61 6.06
CA MET A 127 -4.61 -28.24 6.05
C MET A 127 -4.55 -29.71 5.63
N GLU A 128 -3.72 -30.10 4.65
CA GLU A 128 -3.61 -31.49 4.19
C GLU A 128 -2.72 -32.38 5.06
N ASP A 129 -1.71 -31.83 5.76
CA ASP A 129 -0.76 -32.61 6.54
C ASP A 129 -1.41 -33.16 7.83
N LYS A 130 -1.40 -34.47 7.98
CA LYS A 130 -1.97 -35.18 9.14
C LYS A 130 -0.94 -35.49 10.22
N THR A 131 0.32 -35.12 10.03
CA THR A 131 1.43 -35.44 10.94
C THR A 131 1.80 -34.25 11.83
N LEU A 132 1.40 -33.01 11.46
CA LEU A 132 1.67 -31.82 12.23
C LEU A 132 0.91 -31.84 13.55
N LYS A 133 1.54 -31.25 14.57
CA LYS A 133 0.93 -31.05 15.89
C LYS A 133 0.53 -29.57 16.03
N HIS A 134 -0.72 -29.33 16.34
CA HIS A 134 -1.28 -27.98 16.45
C HIS A 134 -2.58 -27.97 17.25
N GLY A 135 -2.92 -26.84 17.86
CA GLY A 135 -4.25 -26.55 18.36
C GLY A 135 -5.29 -26.45 17.24
N VAL A 136 -6.44 -25.88 17.51
CA VAL A 136 -7.40 -25.56 16.43
C VAL A 136 -6.78 -24.54 15.48
N VAL A 137 -6.83 -24.81 14.18
CA VAL A 137 -6.39 -23.87 13.12
C VAL A 137 -7.59 -23.46 12.29
N GLU A 138 -7.88 -22.19 12.26
CA GLU A 138 -8.73 -21.56 11.26
C GLU A 138 -7.84 -20.99 10.16
N ALA A 139 -8.35 -20.89 8.95
CA ALA A 139 -7.72 -20.14 7.87
C ALA A 139 -8.77 -19.29 7.16
N ILE A 140 -8.40 -18.06 6.78
CA ILE A 140 -9.16 -17.22 5.89
C ILE A 140 -8.28 -16.84 4.72
N ILE A 141 -8.76 -17.12 3.51
CA ILE A 141 -8.09 -16.78 2.25
C ILE A 141 -8.96 -15.73 1.58
N THR A 142 -8.50 -14.49 1.62
CA THR A 142 -9.26 -13.31 1.25
C THR A 142 -9.24 -13.06 -0.25
N ARG A 143 -10.27 -12.37 -0.77
CA ARG A 143 -10.33 -11.95 -2.17
C ARG A 143 -10.02 -10.46 -2.32
N ASP A 144 -9.52 -10.09 -3.49
CA ASP A 144 -9.39 -8.71 -3.93
C ASP A 144 -8.62 -7.79 -2.94
N GLU A 145 -7.58 -8.34 -2.32
CA GLU A 145 -6.65 -7.58 -1.49
C GLU A 145 -6.02 -6.47 -2.32
N GLU A 146 -5.48 -6.80 -3.47
CA GLU A 146 -4.68 -5.98 -4.38
C GLU A 146 -5.42 -4.80 -5.00
N THR A 147 -6.74 -4.83 -4.99
CA THR A 147 -7.60 -3.77 -5.55
C THR A 147 -8.31 -2.93 -4.50
N GLY A 148 -8.18 -3.28 -3.20
CA GLY A 148 -8.78 -2.49 -2.13
C GLY A 148 -9.24 -3.27 -0.92
N MET A 149 -8.70 -4.48 -0.69
CA MET A 149 -9.04 -5.32 0.47
C MET A 149 -10.54 -5.58 0.59
N TYR A 150 -11.24 -5.78 -0.55
CA TYR A 150 -12.71 -5.90 -0.56
C TYR A 150 -13.20 -7.09 0.26
N GLY A 151 -12.54 -8.25 0.12
CA GLY A 151 -12.94 -9.46 0.84
C GLY A 151 -12.93 -9.27 2.35
N VAL A 152 -11.85 -8.76 2.91
CA VAL A 152 -11.72 -8.54 4.35
C VAL A 152 -12.60 -7.40 4.85
N ASN A 153 -12.83 -6.36 4.03
CA ASN A 153 -13.74 -5.27 4.38
C ASN A 153 -15.20 -5.74 4.47
N GLU A 154 -15.61 -6.65 3.60
CA GLU A 154 -16.97 -7.20 3.53
C GLU A 154 -17.16 -8.44 4.42
N MET A 155 -16.09 -8.99 4.98
CA MET A 155 -16.11 -10.14 5.88
C MET A 155 -17.04 -9.90 7.08
N PRO A 156 -17.91 -10.86 7.48
CA PRO A 156 -18.77 -10.73 8.65
C PRO A 156 -17.96 -10.80 9.95
N SER A 157 -18.49 -10.18 11.01
CA SER A 157 -17.98 -10.34 12.37
C SER A 157 -18.59 -11.57 13.05
N GLY A 158 -17.84 -12.21 13.97
CA GLY A 158 -18.34 -13.28 14.84
C GLY A 158 -18.29 -14.70 14.27
N GLU A 159 -17.73 -14.88 13.07
CA GLU A 159 -17.54 -16.22 12.47
C GLU A 159 -16.20 -16.86 12.85
N LEU A 160 -15.16 -16.07 13.07
CA LEU A 160 -13.84 -16.55 13.48
C LEU A 160 -13.75 -16.55 15.02
N HIS A 161 -13.04 -17.56 15.55
CA HIS A 161 -12.92 -17.79 17.00
C HIS A 161 -11.46 -17.87 17.46
N SER A 162 -10.54 -17.36 16.66
CA SER A 162 -9.11 -17.45 16.91
C SER A 162 -8.62 -16.40 17.91
N ASP A 163 -7.66 -16.81 18.73
CA ASP A 163 -6.98 -15.97 19.73
C ASP A 163 -5.78 -15.24 19.11
N ILE A 164 -5.20 -15.83 18.04
CA ILE A 164 -3.98 -15.39 17.37
C ILE A 164 -4.24 -15.32 15.87
N LEU A 165 -3.73 -14.26 15.22
CA LEU A 165 -3.69 -14.12 13.76
C LEU A 165 -2.23 -14.16 13.27
N MET A 166 -1.92 -15.08 12.39
CA MET A 166 -0.66 -15.12 11.62
C MET A 166 -0.98 -14.86 10.15
N ASN A 167 -0.69 -13.66 9.69
CA ASN A 167 -0.76 -13.30 8.28
C ASN A 167 0.53 -13.79 7.58
N LEU A 168 0.41 -14.32 6.36
CA LEU A 168 1.51 -14.97 5.64
C LEU A 168 2.00 -14.15 4.44
N ASP A 169 1.63 -12.89 4.38
CA ASP A 169 1.78 -11.98 3.25
C ASP A 169 3.02 -11.05 3.34
N SER A 170 3.93 -11.30 4.27
CA SER A 170 5.19 -10.54 4.34
C SER A 170 6.20 -11.03 3.32
N GLU A 171 6.92 -10.08 2.69
CA GLU A 171 7.79 -10.29 1.54
C GLU A 171 9.29 -10.41 1.88
N THR A 172 9.65 -10.52 3.13
CA THR A 172 11.07 -10.58 3.52
C THR A 172 11.29 -11.55 4.67
N TRP A 173 11.96 -12.67 4.39
CA TRP A 173 12.33 -13.66 5.39
C TRP A 173 13.10 -13.05 6.56
N GLY A 174 12.75 -13.46 7.77
CA GLY A 174 13.38 -12.99 9.01
C GLY A 174 12.90 -11.64 9.52
N LYS A 175 11.93 -11.01 8.83
CA LYS A 175 11.20 -9.86 9.33
C LYS A 175 9.82 -10.26 9.85
N PHE A 176 9.43 -9.72 10.99
CA PHE A 176 8.13 -9.91 11.61
C PHE A 176 7.44 -8.54 11.66
N VAL A 177 6.36 -8.40 10.90
CA VAL A 177 5.56 -7.17 10.93
C VAL A 177 4.55 -7.28 12.05
N ILE A 178 4.50 -6.24 12.90
CA ILE A 178 3.65 -6.18 14.10
C ILE A 178 2.76 -4.94 14.15
N GLY A 179 2.68 -4.22 13.07
CA GLY A 179 1.86 -3.02 12.98
C GLY A 179 1.80 -2.50 11.55
N SER A 180 0.69 -1.85 11.24
CA SER A 180 0.45 -1.25 9.92
C SER A 180 -0.34 0.05 10.04
N ALA A 181 -0.20 0.94 9.05
CA ALA A 181 -1.00 2.15 9.03
C ALA A 181 -2.36 1.92 8.41
N GLY A 182 -3.40 2.41 9.06
CA GLY A 182 -4.68 2.68 8.43
C GLY A 182 -4.59 3.88 7.48
N GLY A 183 -5.65 4.13 6.74
CA GLY A 183 -5.70 5.23 5.79
C GLY A 183 -7.07 5.86 5.67
N VAL A 184 -7.10 7.05 5.09
CA VAL A 184 -8.32 7.74 4.67
C VAL A 184 -8.02 8.66 3.49
N ASP A 185 -8.85 8.56 2.47
CA ASP A 185 -8.87 9.46 1.33
C ASP A 185 -9.61 10.74 1.68
N ILE A 186 -8.94 11.88 1.51
CA ILE A 186 -9.48 13.22 1.76
C ILE A 186 -9.58 13.94 0.43
N THR A 187 -10.80 14.29 0.02
CA THR A 187 -11.05 15.02 -1.22
C THR A 187 -11.72 16.36 -0.90
N SER A 188 -11.06 17.47 -1.22
CA SER A 188 -11.59 18.82 -1.06
C SER A 188 -11.90 19.42 -2.43
N THR A 189 -13.11 19.94 -2.62
CA THR A 189 -13.59 20.47 -3.89
C THR A 189 -14.22 21.85 -3.72
N LEU A 190 -14.09 22.67 -4.77
CA LEU A 190 -14.75 23.98 -4.86
C LEU A 190 -15.13 24.24 -6.30
N GLU A 191 -16.38 24.70 -6.52
CA GLU A 191 -16.85 25.22 -7.81
C GLU A 191 -17.02 26.74 -7.70
N TYR A 192 -16.64 27.46 -8.75
CA TYR A 192 -16.69 28.91 -8.80
C TYR A 192 -16.91 29.40 -10.22
N LYS A 193 -17.19 30.68 -10.39
CA LYS A 193 -17.28 31.31 -11.69
C LYS A 193 -15.92 31.82 -12.10
N GLU A 194 -15.49 31.47 -13.31
CA GLU A 194 -14.30 32.03 -13.94
C GLU A 194 -14.39 33.54 -14.14
N VAL A 195 -13.23 34.18 -14.27
CA VAL A 195 -13.11 35.58 -14.70
C VAL A 195 -12.38 35.63 -16.04
N GLN A 196 -12.70 36.67 -16.85
CA GLN A 196 -12.02 36.91 -18.12
C GLN A 196 -10.53 37.17 -17.88
N ASN A 197 -9.69 36.69 -18.78
CA ASN A 197 -8.26 36.94 -18.75
C ASN A 197 -7.93 38.23 -19.51
N ASP A 198 -7.54 39.27 -18.78
CA ASP A 198 -7.11 40.55 -19.33
C ASP A 198 -5.58 40.71 -19.37
N GLU A 199 -4.82 39.70 -18.89
CA GLU A 199 -3.36 39.70 -18.89
C GLU A 199 -2.78 39.58 -20.31
N GLU A 200 -1.56 40.09 -20.51
CA GLU A 200 -0.94 40.20 -21.83
C GLU A 200 -0.20 38.95 -22.24
N ALA A 201 0.36 38.22 -21.28
CA ALA A 201 1.15 37.01 -21.50
C ALA A 201 0.65 35.81 -20.69
N ALA A 202 1.02 34.61 -21.10
CA ALA A 202 0.83 33.41 -20.33
C ALA A 202 2.03 32.48 -20.46
N VAL A 203 2.31 31.77 -19.37
CA VAL A 203 3.40 30.80 -19.30
C VAL A 203 2.92 29.51 -18.63
N LYS A 204 3.51 28.40 -19.03
CA LYS A 204 3.39 27.12 -18.34
C LYS A 204 4.68 26.85 -17.58
N VAL A 205 4.58 26.61 -16.30
CA VAL A 205 5.71 26.23 -15.45
C VAL A 205 5.57 24.77 -15.08
N THR A 206 6.62 24.00 -15.31
CA THR A 206 6.66 22.55 -15.06
C THR A 206 7.78 22.21 -14.09
N LEU A 207 7.44 21.52 -13.01
CA LEU A 207 8.39 20.80 -12.15
C LEU A 207 8.19 19.30 -12.40
N LYS A 208 9.25 18.59 -12.76
CA LYS A 208 9.26 17.13 -12.98
C LYS A 208 10.64 16.54 -12.70
N GLY A 209 10.75 15.22 -12.87
CA GLY A 209 12.01 14.49 -12.69
C GLY A 209 12.31 14.16 -11.22
N LEU A 210 11.36 14.44 -10.29
CA LEU A 210 11.45 14.00 -8.91
C LEU A 210 11.26 12.47 -8.82
N ARG A 211 11.79 11.86 -7.77
CA ARG A 211 11.72 10.39 -7.59
C ARG A 211 10.30 9.88 -7.39
N GLY A 212 9.46 10.66 -6.72
CA GLY A 212 8.16 10.19 -6.27
C GLY A 212 8.31 9.06 -5.25
N GLY A 213 7.39 8.10 -5.25
CA GLY A 213 7.44 6.91 -4.40
C GLY A 213 6.14 6.64 -3.65
N HIS A 214 6.13 5.57 -2.86
CA HIS A 214 4.96 5.18 -2.07
C HIS A 214 4.73 6.14 -0.90
N SER A 215 3.51 6.69 -0.80
CA SER A 215 3.15 7.71 0.20
C SER A 215 3.15 7.23 1.65
N GLY A 216 3.35 5.95 1.88
CA GLY A 216 3.52 5.36 3.21
C GLY A 216 4.97 4.95 3.45
N LEU A 217 5.44 3.92 2.75
CA LEU A 217 6.75 3.29 2.99
C LEU A 217 7.94 4.24 2.80
N GLU A 218 7.80 5.26 1.95
CA GLU A 218 8.87 6.18 1.57
C GLU A 218 8.63 7.64 2.00
N ILE A 219 7.56 7.90 2.77
CA ILE A 219 7.17 9.24 3.20
C ILE A 219 8.21 9.93 4.11
N ASN A 220 9.01 9.15 4.82
CA ASN A 220 10.06 9.61 5.73
C ASN A 220 11.45 9.63 5.09
N GLU A 221 11.59 9.35 3.81
CA GLU A 221 12.88 9.38 3.11
C GLU A 221 13.32 10.77 2.67
N GLY A 222 12.55 11.80 3.01
CA GLY A 222 12.86 13.19 2.66
C GLY A 222 12.71 13.52 1.18
N ARG A 223 11.94 12.73 0.42
CA ARG A 223 11.65 12.99 -1.00
C ARG A 223 10.81 14.25 -1.19
N ALA A 224 11.08 14.97 -2.27
CA ALA A 224 10.31 16.16 -2.61
C ALA A 224 8.90 15.81 -3.08
N ASN A 225 7.92 16.60 -2.63
CA ASN A 225 6.56 16.58 -3.14
C ASN A 225 6.40 17.70 -4.17
N ALA A 226 6.19 17.36 -5.45
CA ALA A 226 6.11 18.32 -6.54
C ALA A 226 5.04 19.40 -6.33
N ASN A 227 3.92 19.09 -5.66
CA ASN A 227 2.86 20.03 -5.37
C ASN A 227 3.28 21.05 -4.30
N LYS A 228 4.00 20.61 -3.28
CA LYS A 228 4.53 21.51 -2.22
C LYS A 228 5.63 22.40 -2.76
N GLU A 229 6.49 21.91 -3.63
CA GLU A 229 7.51 22.76 -4.25
C GLU A 229 6.91 23.73 -5.27
N MET A 230 5.90 23.31 -6.03
CA MET A 230 5.19 24.18 -6.95
C MET A 230 4.42 25.31 -6.23
N VAL A 231 3.76 25.03 -5.10
CA VAL A 231 3.01 26.10 -4.39
C VAL A 231 3.94 27.17 -3.82
N ARG A 232 5.17 26.81 -3.41
CA ARG A 232 6.19 27.80 -2.98
C ARG A 232 6.51 28.78 -4.11
N PHE A 233 6.68 28.28 -5.33
CA PHE A 233 6.89 29.09 -6.52
C PHE A 233 5.66 29.94 -6.87
N VAL A 234 4.47 29.31 -6.97
CA VAL A 234 3.23 29.99 -7.37
C VAL A 234 2.89 31.14 -6.43
N ARG A 235 3.03 30.92 -5.12
CA ARG A 235 2.80 31.98 -4.12
C ARG A 235 3.70 33.20 -4.35
N ASN A 236 4.98 33.00 -4.61
CA ASN A 236 5.90 34.09 -4.89
C ASN A 236 5.58 34.77 -6.23
N ALA A 237 5.25 34.01 -7.28
CA ALA A 237 4.87 34.56 -8.58
C ALA A 237 3.61 35.45 -8.49
N VAL A 238 2.62 35.03 -7.69
CA VAL A 238 1.40 35.83 -7.46
C VAL A 238 1.72 37.11 -6.67
N THR A 239 2.45 37.00 -5.55
CA THR A 239 2.69 38.11 -4.65
C THR A 239 3.69 39.15 -5.18
N GLU A 240 4.73 38.70 -5.90
CA GLU A 240 5.82 39.58 -6.36
C GLU A 240 5.62 40.11 -7.80
N LEU A 241 4.98 39.29 -8.65
CA LEU A 241 4.87 39.59 -10.08
C LEU A 241 3.43 39.77 -10.57
N GLY A 242 2.45 39.68 -9.68
CA GLY A 242 1.04 39.81 -10.03
C GLY A 242 0.53 38.67 -10.94
N ALA A 243 1.16 37.50 -10.89
CA ALA A 243 0.73 36.35 -11.70
C ALA A 243 -0.68 35.89 -11.31
N ARG A 244 -1.43 35.43 -12.29
CA ARG A 244 -2.80 34.96 -12.15
C ARG A 244 -2.93 33.51 -12.55
N LEU A 245 -3.58 32.72 -11.72
CA LEU A 245 -3.75 31.28 -11.94
C LEU A 245 -4.82 31.00 -13.00
N ALA A 246 -4.45 30.24 -14.02
CA ALA A 246 -5.38 29.70 -15.00
C ALA A 246 -5.68 28.22 -14.76
N SER A 247 -4.65 27.40 -14.55
CA SER A 247 -4.83 25.97 -14.24
C SER A 247 -3.66 25.40 -13.47
N TRP A 248 -3.89 24.28 -12.79
CA TRP A 248 -2.86 23.56 -12.05
C TRP A 248 -3.14 22.07 -12.09
N GLU A 249 -2.16 21.27 -12.54
CA GLU A 249 -2.18 19.83 -12.57
C GLU A 249 -0.96 19.28 -11.82
N GLY A 250 -1.17 18.51 -10.76
CA GLY A 250 -0.08 17.95 -9.99
C GLY A 250 -0.40 16.59 -9.40
N GLY A 251 0.47 15.60 -9.66
CA GLY A 251 0.27 14.21 -9.26
C GLY A 251 -0.86 13.50 -10.00
N ASN A 252 -0.95 12.19 -9.85
CA ASN A 252 -1.93 11.34 -10.55
C ASN A 252 -2.44 10.16 -9.73
N MET A 253 -1.84 9.88 -8.57
CA MET A 253 -2.19 8.75 -7.70
C MET A 253 -2.20 9.17 -6.23
N ARG A 254 -3.22 8.79 -5.47
CA ARG A 254 -3.36 9.14 -4.05
C ARG A 254 -2.25 8.55 -3.18
N ASN A 255 -1.87 7.31 -3.45
CA ASN A 255 -0.85 6.57 -2.70
C ASN A 255 0.58 6.79 -3.18
N ALA A 256 0.80 7.76 -4.09
CA ALA A 256 2.12 8.13 -4.57
C ALA A 256 2.50 9.55 -4.19
N ILE A 257 3.77 9.77 -3.81
CA ILE A 257 4.35 11.11 -3.67
C ILE A 257 4.44 11.70 -5.08
N PRO A 258 3.83 12.89 -5.35
CA PRO A 258 3.80 13.44 -6.69
C PRO A 258 5.21 13.85 -7.15
N PHE A 259 5.61 13.32 -8.30
CA PHE A 259 6.91 13.55 -8.92
C PHE A 259 6.87 14.64 -10.02
N LYS A 260 5.67 15.14 -10.31
CA LYS A 260 5.42 16.17 -11.35
C LYS A 260 4.29 17.09 -10.92
N SER A 261 4.46 18.40 -11.22
CA SER A 261 3.42 19.42 -11.08
C SER A 261 3.56 20.46 -12.18
N GLU A 262 2.46 20.91 -12.76
CA GLU A 262 2.38 21.88 -13.84
C GLU A 262 1.36 22.96 -13.55
N VAL A 263 1.71 24.21 -13.79
CA VAL A 263 0.82 25.34 -13.58
C VAL A 263 0.83 26.26 -14.78
N VAL A 264 -0.34 26.77 -15.19
CA VAL A 264 -0.46 27.82 -16.21
C VAL A 264 -0.79 29.13 -15.49
N LEU A 265 0.07 30.12 -15.71
CA LEU A 265 -0.06 31.46 -15.14
C LEU A 265 -0.19 32.49 -16.25
N ALA A 266 -1.09 33.45 -16.06
CA ALA A 266 -1.15 34.67 -16.88
C ALA A 266 -0.54 35.83 -16.08
N LEU A 267 0.13 36.77 -16.76
CA LEU A 267 0.80 37.90 -16.09
C LEU A 267 1.07 39.04 -17.08
N PRO A 268 1.38 40.29 -16.59
CA PRO A 268 1.85 41.37 -17.43
C PRO A 268 3.09 40.99 -18.23
N GLN A 269 3.15 41.37 -19.51
CA GLN A 269 4.26 41.04 -20.42
C GLN A 269 5.63 41.46 -19.85
N GLU A 270 5.70 42.55 -19.18
CA GLU A 270 6.90 43.12 -18.58
C GLU A 270 7.47 42.22 -17.44
N ASN A 271 6.64 41.40 -16.78
CA ASN A 271 7.04 40.54 -15.70
C ASN A 271 7.46 39.14 -16.14
N VAL A 272 7.32 38.77 -17.45
CA VAL A 272 7.70 37.44 -17.96
C VAL A 272 9.19 37.15 -17.76
N ALA A 273 10.08 38.12 -17.98
CA ALA A 273 11.51 37.94 -17.78
C ALA A 273 11.85 37.65 -16.30
N ALA A 274 11.23 38.41 -15.37
CA ALA A 274 11.42 38.22 -13.93
C ALA A 274 10.87 36.85 -13.47
N LEU A 275 9.77 36.37 -14.04
CA LEU A 275 9.24 35.04 -13.76
C LEU A 275 10.21 33.94 -14.23
N LYS A 276 10.80 34.06 -15.42
CA LYS A 276 11.82 33.10 -15.91
C LYS A 276 13.05 33.05 -14.98
N GLU A 277 13.49 34.18 -14.46
CA GLU A 277 14.56 34.23 -13.44
C GLU A 277 14.12 33.60 -12.11
N MET A 278 12.86 33.81 -11.70
CA MET A 278 12.30 33.20 -10.48
C MET A 278 12.28 31.65 -10.61
N VAL A 279 11.89 31.11 -11.77
CA VAL A 279 11.92 29.68 -12.04
C VAL A 279 13.37 29.12 -11.92
N ALA A 280 14.34 29.81 -12.46
CA ALA A 280 15.75 29.40 -12.36
C ALA A 280 16.24 29.42 -10.91
N ARG A 281 15.88 30.42 -10.13
CA ARG A 281 16.21 30.49 -8.69
C ARG A 281 15.52 29.37 -7.90
N GLN A 282 14.24 29.12 -8.17
CA GLN A 282 13.49 28.04 -7.50
C GLN A 282 14.08 26.66 -7.83
N LYS A 283 14.49 26.43 -9.10
CA LYS A 283 15.18 25.20 -9.48
C LYS A 283 16.44 24.97 -8.64
N ALA A 284 17.33 25.98 -8.56
CA ALA A 284 18.56 25.91 -7.81
C ALA A 284 18.30 25.65 -6.31
N LEU A 285 17.21 26.24 -5.76
CA LEU A 285 16.80 26.03 -4.37
C LEU A 285 16.37 24.57 -4.12
N VAL A 286 15.53 24.00 -4.99
CA VAL A 286 15.08 22.59 -4.89
C VAL A 286 16.25 21.63 -5.06
N GLU A 287 17.17 21.90 -6.02
CA GLU A 287 18.39 21.08 -6.21
C GLU A 287 19.30 21.09 -4.98
N ASP A 288 19.40 22.20 -4.25
CA ASP A 288 20.22 22.32 -3.04
C ASP A 288 19.53 21.66 -1.84
N GLU A 289 18.24 21.94 -1.59
CA GLU A 289 17.47 21.39 -0.48
C GLU A 289 17.35 19.85 -0.53
N PHE A 290 17.21 19.27 -1.73
CA PHE A 290 17.05 17.83 -1.95
C PHE A 290 18.32 17.18 -2.50
N LYS A 291 19.49 17.78 -2.27
CA LYS A 291 20.77 17.27 -2.74
C LYS A 291 21.04 15.83 -2.25
N GLY A 292 21.31 14.94 -3.18
CA GLY A 292 21.54 13.51 -2.91
C GLY A 292 20.25 12.67 -2.83
N ILE A 293 19.08 13.31 -2.80
CA ILE A 293 17.77 12.65 -2.81
C ILE A 293 17.13 12.76 -4.20
N GLU A 294 17.10 13.97 -4.79
CA GLU A 294 16.47 14.24 -6.08
C GLU A 294 17.53 14.57 -7.16
N PRO A 295 18.08 13.58 -7.87
CA PRO A 295 19.19 13.81 -8.80
C PRO A 295 18.79 14.41 -10.15
N ASN A 296 17.51 14.41 -10.51
CA ASN A 296 17.03 14.73 -11.85
C ASN A 296 15.99 15.86 -11.87
N VAL A 297 16.14 16.87 -11.02
CA VAL A 297 15.19 18.01 -10.94
C VAL A 297 15.17 18.79 -12.26
N GLU A 298 14.00 18.82 -12.89
CA GLU A 298 13.71 19.68 -14.02
C GLU A 298 12.64 20.69 -13.62
N PHE A 299 13.01 21.97 -13.52
CA PHE A 299 12.08 23.06 -13.27
C PHE A 299 12.28 24.12 -14.37
N PHE A 300 11.28 24.29 -15.21
CA PHE A 300 11.37 25.13 -16.39
C PHE A 300 10.04 25.80 -16.72
N VAL A 301 10.11 26.79 -17.63
CA VAL A 301 8.98 27.59 -18.07
C VAL A 301 8.94 27.67 -19.58
N GLU A 302 7.73 27.60 -20.13
CA GLU A 302 7.45 27.71 -21.57
C GLU A 302 6.40 28.81 -21.78
N ASP A 303 6.55 29.62 -22.83
CA ASP A 303 5.51 30.53 -23.25
C ASP A 303 4.36 29.73 -23.88
N VAL A 304 3.13 30.01 -23.50
CA VAL A 304 1.95 29.28 -23.98
C VAL A 304 0.90 30.23 -24.53
N GLU A 305 -0.06 29.66 -25.26
CA GLU A 305 -1.23 30.42 -25.71
C GLU A 305 -1.99 30.97 -24.52
N LYS A 306 -2.44 32.19 -24.60
CA LYS A 306 -3.15 32.91 -23.57
C LYS A 306 -4.48 32.24 -23.25
N PRO A 307 -4.71 31.75 -22.01
CA PRO A 307 -5.99 31.17 -21.61
C PRO A 307 -7.09 32.23 -21.69
N VAL A 308 -8.30 31.80 -22.02
CA VAL A 308 -9.48 32.69 -22.15
C VAL A 308 -9.93 33.20 -20.78
N SER A 309 -9.82 32.37 -19.76
CA SER A 309 -10.33 32.63 -18.41
C SER A 309 -9.35 32.25 -17.33
N LEU A 310 -9.52 32.81 -16.15
CA LEU A 310 -8.68 32.63 -14.98
C LEU A 310 -9.54 32.31 -13.75
N VAL A 311 -8.87 31.74 -12.74
CA VAL A 311 -9.42 31.60 -11.39
C VAL A 311 -9.63 33.00 -10.79
N PRO A 312 -10.78 33.31 -10.14
CA PRO A 312 -10.97 34.58 -9.42
C PRO A 312 -9.88 34.83 -8.39
N VAL A 313 -9.48 36.08 -8.17
CA VAL A 313 -8.35 36.44 -7.28
C VAL A 313 -8.53 35.92 -5.87
N ASP A 314 -9.68 36.13 -5.28
CA ASP A 314 -10.02 35.72 -3.93
C ASP A 314 -10.01 34.20 -3.77
N ILE A 315 -10.45 33.45 -4.78
CA ILE A 315 -10.39 31.98 -4.82
C ILE A 315 -8.95 31.53 -5.01
N GLN A 316 -8.21 32.13 -5.95
CA GLN A 316 -6.79 31.84 -6.17
C GLN A 316 -5.98 31.98 -4.88
N ASP A 317 -6.12 33.12 -4.21
CA ASP A 317 -5.33 33.42 -3.00
C ASP A 317 -5.65 32.43 -1.88
N ASN A 318 -6.95 32.15 -1.65
CA ASN A 318 -7.39 31.16 -0.67
C ASN A 318 -6.90 29.75 -0.98
N LEU A 319 -6.95 29.32 -2.26
CA LEU A 319 -6.45 28.00 -2.68
C LEU A 319 -4.93 27.90 -2.50
N ILE A 320 -4.18 28.91 -2.91
CA ILE A 320 -2.72 28.95 -2.76
C ILE A 320 -2.34 28.87 -1.27
N ASP A 321 -2.97 29.67 -0.41
CA ASP A 321 -2.70 29.68 1.02
C ASP A 321 -3.06 28.33 1.67
N ALA A 322 -4.19 27.70 1.31
CA ALA A 322 -4.56 26.39 1.82
C ALA A 322 -3.59 25.30 1.37
N ILE A 323 -3.19 25.26 0.08
CA ILE A 323 -2.22 24.30 -0.43
C ILE A 323 -0.84 24.50 0.22
N TYR A 324 -0.46 25.74 0.46
CA TYR A 324 0.80 26.09 1.14
C TYR A 324 0.77 25.65 2.60
N ALA A 325 -0.32 25.91 3.33
CA ALA A 325 -0.46 25.67 4.75
C ALA A 325 -0.79 24.20 5.10
N CYS A 326 -1.46 23.45 4.19
CA CYS A 326 -1.88 22.09 4.47
C CYS A 326 -0.68 21.20 4.83
N HIS A 327 -0.88 20.31 5.79
CA HIS A 327 0.15 19.34 6.19
C HIS A 327 0.52 18.41 5.04
N ASN A 328 1.81 18.08 4.93
CA ASN A 328 2.34 17.06 4.03
C ASN A 328 3.60 16.44 4.65
N GLY A 329 3.75 15.13 4.52
CA GLY A 329 4.87 14.39 5.11
C GLY A 329 4.54 13.78 6.46
N VAL A 330 5.56 13.53 7.28
CA VAL A 330 5.43 12.92 8.60
C VAL A 330 4.90 13.94 9.61
N LEU A 331 3.80 13.60 10.29
CA LEU A 331 3.27 14.38 11.41
C LEU A 331 3.84 13.87 12.73
N ARG A 332 3.91 12.55 12.92
CA ARG A 332 4.34 11.92 14.17
C ARG A 332 5.04 10.59 13.91
N MET A 333 6.05 10.31 14.74
CA MET A 333 6.74 9.01 14.81
C MET A 333 6.18 8.19 15.97
N ILE A 334 6.28 6.84 15.89
CA ILE A 334 5.87 5.95 16.99
C ILE A 334 6.89 6.08 18.13
N PRO A 335 6.49 6.46 19.35
CA PRO A 335 7.43 6.68 20.45
C PRO A 335 8.26 5.45 20.84
N SER A 336 7.66 4.26 20.81
CA SER A 336 8.34 2.98 21.10
C SER A 336 9.23 2.48 19.95
N TYR A 337 9.04 3.01 18.74
CA TYR A 337 9.80 2.69 17.52
C TYR A 337 10.21 3.99 16.81
N PRO A 338 11.25 4.69 17.27
CA PRO A 338 11.55 6.08 16.86
C PRO A 338 11.82 6.29 15.37
N ASN A 339 12.15 5.23 14.62
CA ASN A 339 12.39 5.30 13.18
C ASN A 339 11.13 4.93 12.34
N VAL A 340 10.01 4.67 13.00
CA VAL A 340 8.76 4.28 12.33
C VAL A 340 7.75 5.43 12.38
N VAL A 341 7.18 5.73 11.23
CA VAL A 341 6.14 6.74 11.10
C VAL A 341 4.84 6.23 11.73
N GLU A 342 4.24 7.01 12.63
CA GLU A 342 2.91 6.77 13.15
C GLU A 342 1.85 7.40 12.24
N THR A 343 2.00 8.71 11.96
CA THR A 343 0.99 9.51 11.26
C THR A 343 1.64 10.36 10.18
N SER A 344 1.05 10.37 8.99
CA SER A 344 1.49 11.17 7.86
C SER A 344 0.33 11.61 6.97
N SER A 345 0.60 12.55 6.08
CA SER A 345 -0.28 12.89 4.96
C SER A 345 0.54 13.14 3.70
N ASN A 346 -0.07 12.86 2.56
CA ASN A 346 0.51 13.09 1.23
C ASN A 346 -0.43 13.97 0.41
N LEU A 347 -0.02 15.20 0.09
CA LEU A 347 -0.70 16.07 -0.86
C LEU A 347 -0.50 15.50 -2.28
N ALA A 348 -1.37 14.57 -2.65
CA ALA A 348 -1.18 13.67 -3.77
C ALA A 348 -1.54 14.29 -5.11
N ILE A 349 -2.74 14.87 -5.21
CA ILE A 349 -3.28 15.35 -6.48
C ILE A 349 -3.83 16.78 -6.30
N ILE A 350 -3.45 17.65 -7.19
CA ILE A 350 -4.04 18.97 -7.38
C ILE A 350 -4.59 19.03 -8.79
N HIS A 351 -5.86 19.40 -8.92
CA HIS A 351 -6.50 19.68 -10.20
C HIS A 351 -7.30 20.98 -10.06
N ILE A 352 -6.83 22.05 -10.70
CA ILE A 352 -7.48 23.38 -10.68
C ILE A 352 -7.70 23.81 -12.12
N GLU A 353 -8.94 24.16 -12.40
CA GLU A 353 -9.41 24.74 -13.66
C GLU A 353 -10.05 26.10 -13.39
N PRO A 354 -10.35 26.94 -14.41
CA PRO A 354 -10.97 28.25 -14.19
C PRO A 354 -12.32 28.24 -13.46
N THR A 355 -13.00 27.10 -13.42
CA THR A 355 -14.34 26.94 -12.81
C THR A 355 -14.41 25.98 -11.63
N LYS A 356 -13.34 25.22 -11.37
CA LYS A 356 -13.34 24.14 -10.38
C LYS A 356 -11.95 23.89 -9.82
N ALA A 357 -11.90 23.60 -8.53
CA ALA A 357 -10.69 23.05 -7.87
C ALA A 357 -11.01 21.73 -7.19
N SER A 358 -10.09 20.78 -7.28
CA SER A 358 -10.11 19.50 -6.56
C SER A 358 -8.72 19.19 -6.01
N ILE A 359 -8.64 18.91 -4.72
CA ILE A 359 -7.39 18.56 -4.02
C ILE A 359 -7.61 17.24 -3.33
N MET A 360 -6.69 16.29 -3.54
CA MET A 360 -6.79 14.95 -3.00
C MET A 360 -5.55 14.62 -2.18
N ILE A 361 -5.80 14.19 -0.95
CA ILE A 361 -4.78 13.83 0.04
C ILE A 361 -5.06 12.44 0.54
N LEU A 362 -4.01 11.66 0.77
CA LEU A 362 -4.09 10.41 1.54
C LEU A 362 -3.42 10.64 2.90
N ALA A 363 -4.19 10.50 3.96
CA ALA A 363 -3.67 10.48 5.33
C ALA A 363 -3.54 9.04 5.83
N ARG A 364 -2.48 8.77 6.59
CA ARG A 364 -2.18 7.45 7.17
C ARG A 364 -1.85 7.56 8.65
N SER A 365 -2.29 6.57 9.43
CA SER A 365 -1.85 6.42 10.82
C SER A 365 -2.03 4.98 11.31
N SER A 366 -1.12 4.49 12.16
CA SER A 366 -1.33 3.23 12.89
C SER A 366 -2.40 3.38 14.00
N ARG A 367 -2.71 4.63 14.39
CA ARG A 367 -3.70 4.97 15.42
C ARG A 367 -4.92 5.67 14.81
N GLU A 368 -6.12 5.23 15.16
CA GLU A 368 -7.36 5.83 14.64
C GLU A 368 -7.57 7.28 15.11
N ASP A 369 -7.30 7.56 16.37
CA ASP A 369 -7.44 8.91 16.94
C ASP A 369 -6.50 9.92 16.26
N MET A 370 -5.30 9.50 15.85
CA MET A 370 -4.36 10.36 15.14
C MET A 370 -4.68 10.47 13.65
N ARG A 371 -5.24 9.43 13.02
CA ARG A 371 -5.81 9.51 11.66
C ARG A 371 -6.95 10.53 11.63
N ASP A 372 -7.84 10.48 12.60
CA ASP A 372 -8.96 11.41 12.71
C ASP A 372 -8.50 12.84 13.00
N TYR A 373 -7.46 13.00 13.84
CA TYR A 373 -6.85 14.30 14.10
C TYR A 373 -6.27 14.95 12.84
N ILE A 374 -5.42 14.25 12.07
CA ILE A 374 -4.83 14.81 10.85
C ILE A 374 -5.90 15.07 9.79
N SER A 375 -6.94 14.24 9.72
CA SER A 375 -8.08 14.42 8.81
C SER A 375 -8.84 15.70 9.14
N ALA A 376 -9.16 15.95 10.40
CA ALA A 376 -9.83 17.17 10.86
C ALA A 376 -8.96 18.43 10.66
N GLN A 377 -7.64 18.32 10.82
CA GLN A 377 -6.71 19.41 10.54
C GLN A 377 -6.74 19.80 9.05
N LEU A 378 -6.69 18.80 8.15
CA LEU A 378 -6.74 19.02 6.71
C LEU A 378 -8.11 19.55 6.26
N GLU A 379 -9.20 18.98 6.77
CA GLU A 379 -10.55 19.50 6.55
C GLU A 379 -10.66 20.97 6.96
N SER A 380 -10.18 21.32 8.15
CA SER A 380 -10.20 22.70 8.64
C SER A 380 -9.41 23.63 7.74
N CYS A 381 -8.24 23.20 7.25
CA CYS A 381 -7.41 23.95 6.34
C CYS A 381 -8.16 24.31 5.04
N PHE A 382 -8.77 23.31 4.40
CA PHE A 382 -9.48 23.53 3.13
C PHE A 382 -10.86 24.18 3.31
N ASN A 383 -11.53 23.95 4.43
CA ASN A 383 -12.78 24.68 4.76
C ASN A 383 -12.54 26.17 4.91
N MET A 384 -11.41 26.61 5.48
CA MET A 384 -11.03 28.05 5.53
C MET A 384 -10.87 28.67 4.12
N ALA A 385 -10.48 27.84 3.12
CA ALA A 385 -10.44 28.27 1.72
C ALA A 385 -11.80 28.17 1.00
N GLY A 386 -12.88 27.85 1.72
CA GLY A 386 -14.23 27.72 1.15
C GLY A 386 -14.49 26.39 0.42
N MET A 387 -13.58 25.43 0.50
CA MET A 387 -13.75 24.11 -0.13
C MET A 387 -14.66 23.21 0.72
N LYS A 388 -15.32 22.25 0.05
CA LYS A 388 -16.05 21.16 0.70
C LYS A 388 -15.19 19.90 0.74
N THR A 389 -14.98 19.37 1.93
CA THR A 389 -14.18 18.16 2.14
C THR A 389 -15.06 16.93 2.34
N VAL A 390 -14.66 15.80 1.72
CA VAL A 390 -15.30 14.49 1.84
C VAL A 390 -14.22 13.44 2.15
N PHE A 391 -14.53 12.53 3.07
CA PHE A 391 -13.70 11.39 3.43
C PHE A 391 -14.25 10.12 2.79
N SER A 392 -13.34 9.25 2.32
CA SER A 392 -13.70 7.96 1.72
C SER A 392 -12.56 6.95 1.88
N GLY A 393 -12.82 5.67 1.58
CA GLY A 393 -11.79 4.63 1.61
C GLY A 393 -11.11 4.47 2.98
N GLN A 394 -11.85 4.72 4.08
CA GLN A 394 -11.29 4.66 5.42
C GLN A 394 -11.13 3.23 5.90
N TYR A 395 -9.93 2.91 6.39
CA TYR A 395 -9.64 1.64 7.08
C TYR A 395 -8.78 1.88 8.31
N GLY A 396 -8.87 0.95 9.28
CA GLY A 396 -8.18 1.03 10.56
C GLY A 396 -6.68 0.80 10.45
N GLY A 397 -5.94 1.27 11.45
CA GLY A 397 -4.54 0.94 11.66
C GLY A 397 -4.39 -0.28 12.57
N TRP A 398 -3.19 -0.82 12.59
CA TRP A 398 -2.75 -1.84 13.53
C TRP A 398 -1.60 -1.26 14.36
N ASP A 399 -1.93 -0.87 15.59
CA ASP A 399 -0.96 -0.31 16.54
C ASP A 399 -0.03 -1.42 17.05
N PRO A 400 1.30 -1.26 16.97
CA PRO A 400 2.23 -2.32 17.30
C PRO A 400 2.19 -2.67 18.80
N ASN A 401 2.08 -3.97 19.10
CA ASN A 401 2.20 -4.50 20.45
C ASN A 401 3.57 -5.14 20.69
N PRO A 402 4.50 -4.48 21.40
CA PRO A 402 5.83 -5.05 21.68
C PRO A 402 5.78 -6.24 22.66
N ASP A 403 4.69 -6.38 23.42
CA ASP A 403 4.49 -7.44 24.41
C ASP A 403 3.69 -8.63 23.84
N SER A 404 3.48 -8.69 22.53
CA SER A 404 2.77 -9.77 21.84
C SER A 404 3.37 -11.14 22.17
N GLU A 405 2.51 -12.08 22.62
CA GLU A 405 2.93 -13.45 22.92
C GLU A 405 3.37 -14.20 21.66
N ILE A 406 2.64 -14.02 20.54
CA ILE A 406 2.99 -14.68 19.29
C ILE A 406 4.30 -14.11 18.70
N LEU A 407 4.55 -12.81 18.80
CA LEU A 407 5.82 -12.22 18.41
C LEU A 407 6.98 -12.80 19.23
N ASN A 408 6.82 -12.88 20.55
CA ASN A 408 7.86 -13.42 21.44
C ASN A 408 8.15 -14.90 21.13
N LEU A 409 7.11 -15.69 20.86
CA LEU A 409 7.25 -17.08 20.44
C LEU A 409 7.98 -17.20 19.10
N LEU A 410 7.57 -16.44 18.09
CA LEU A 410 8.24 -16.42 16.79
C LEU A 410 9.72 -16.03 16.87
N LYS A 411 10.05 -15.00 17.64
CA LYS A 411 11.44 -14.59 17.87
C LYS A 411 12.27 -15.70 18.51
N LYS A 412 11.70 -16.39 19.51
CA LYS A 412 12.35 -17.52 20.16
C LYS A 412 12.64 -18.64 19.15
N VAL A 413 11.60 -19.10 18.44
CA VAL A 413 11.72 -20.21 17.46
C VAL A 413 12.67 -19.82 16.32
N TYR A 414 12.56 -18.59 15.80
CA TYR A 414 13.45 -18.11 14.74
C TYR A 414 14.92 -18.12 15.18
N LYS A 415 15.20 -17.64 16.40
CA LYS A 415 16.56 -17.64 16.97
C LYS A 415 17.10 -19.05 17.17
N GLU A 416 16.27 -19.99 17.64
CA GLU A 416 16.64 -21.40 17.80
C GLU A 416 17.01 -22.05 16.46
N GLN A 417 16.26 -21.73 15.39
CA GLN A 417 16.51 -22.30 14.06
C GLN A 417 17.66 -21.65 13.30
N ASN A 418 17.90 -20.35 13.48
CA ASN A 418 18.82 -19.57 12.64
C ASN A 418 20.04 -19.03 13.39
N GLY A 419 20.07 -19.06 14.74
CA GLY A 419 21.18 -18.56 15.55
C GLY A 419 21.28 -17.03 15.62
N VAL A 420 20.34 -16.31 15.01
CA VAL A 420 20.27 -14.85 14.98
C VAL A 420 18.87 -14.35 15.35
N GLU A 421 18.75 -13.10 15.80
CA GLU A 421 17.45 -12.51 16.10
C GLU A 421 16.71 -12.16 14.81
N GLY A 422 15.39 -12.37 14.80
CA GLY A 422 14.51 -11.83 13.77
C GLY A 422 14.32 -10.32 13.91
N ILE A 423 14.06 -9.65 12.80
CA ILE A 423 13.86 -8.20 12.75
C ILE A 423 12.37 -7.90 12.96
N VAL A 424 12.07 -7.09 13.96
CA VAL A 424 10.70 -6.58 14.18
C VAL A 424 10.51 -5.33 13.33
N GLN A 425 9.42 -5.29 12.56
CA GLN A 425 9.09 -4.20 11.65
C GLN A 425 7.66 -3.71 11.87
N VAL A 426 7.43 -2.44 11.62
CA VAL A 426 6.11 -1.83 11.52
C VAL A 426 6.05 -1.13 10.17
N ASP A 427 5.04 -1.42 9.37
CA ASP A 427 4.91 -0.87 8.03
C ASP A 427 3.93 0.31 8.03
N HIS A 428 4.35 1.41 7.43
CA HIS A 428 3.48 2.58 7.27
C HIS A 428 2.65 2.48 5.98
N ALA A 429 2.07 1.28 5.76
CA ALA A 429 1.18 0.93 4.65
C ALA A 429 0.00 0.12 5.18
N GLY A 430 -1.05 -0.08 4.38
CA GLY A 430 -2.18 -0.92 4.74
C GLY A 430 -1.80 -2.40 4.71
N LEU A 431 -2.36 -3.17 5.65
CA LEU A 431 -2.33 -4.63 5.67
C LEU A 431 -3.71 -5.14 6.12
N GLU A 432 -4.16 -6.26 5.59
CA GLU A 432 -5.46 -6.87 5.95
C GLU A 432 -5.58 -7.17 7.44
N CYS A 433 -4.45 -7.40 8.12
CA CYS A 433 -4.38 -7.53 9.58
C CYS A 433 -5.14 -6.43 10.33
N SER A 434 -5.01 -5.17 9.88
CA SER A 434 -5.66 -4.03 10.52
C SER A 434 -7.19 -4.07 10.39
N VAL A 435 -7.69 -4.50 9.24
CA VAL A 435 -9.12 -4.63 8.98
C VAL A 435 -9.71 -5.80 9.79
N ILE A 436 -8.99 -6.94 9.84
CA ILE A 436 -9.39 -8.09 10.66
C ILE A 436 -9.45 -7.69 12.13
N LEU A 437 -8.44 -7.01 12.66
CA LEU A 437 -8.41 -6.50 14.03
C LEU A 437 -9.58 -5.58 14.35
N GLY A 438 -10.00 -4.73 13.41
CA GLY A 438 -11.17 -3.88 13.56
C GLY A 438 -12.47 -4.68 13.79
N LYS A 439 -12.57 -5.89 13.25
CA LYS A 439 -13.73 -6.79 13.37
C LYS A 439 -13.59 -7.78 14.53
N TYR A 440 -12.37 -8.16 14.87
CA TYR A 440 -12.00 -9.12 15.91
C TYR A 440 -10.97 -8.51 16.88
N PRO A 441 -11.35 -7.48 17.64
CA PRO A 441 -10.44 -6.83 18.58
C PRO A 441 -10.02 -7.80 19.67
N GLY A 442 -8.74 -7.86 19.96
CA GLY A 442 -8.16 -8.74 20.98
C GLY A 442 -7.39 -9.94 20.45
N MET A 443 -7.38 -10.18 19.14
CA MET A 443 -6.43 -11.12 18.56
C MET A 443 -5.00 -10.59 18.72
N ASP A 444 -4.06 -11.50 19.03
CA ASP A 444 -2.62 -11.22 18.99
C ASP A 444 -2.12 -11.48 17.58
N VAL A 445 -1.49 -10.49 16.94
CA VAL A 445 -1.27 -10.50 15.48
C VAL A 445 0.20 -10.35 15.12
N VAL A 446 0.61 -11.10 14.11
CA VAL A 446 1.93 -10.98 13.46
C VAL A 446 1.82 -11.31 11.99
N SER A 447 2.63 -10.64 11.14
CA SER A 447 2.81 -11.02 9.74
C SER A 447 4.23 -11.49 9.49
N LEU A 448 4.37 -12.54 8.68
CA LEU A 448 5.64 -13.16 8.30
C LEU A 448 5.52 -13.78 6.90
N GLY A 449 6.66 -14.03 6.26
CA GLY A 449 6.67 -14.67 4.94
C GLY A 449 8.09 -14.99 4.45
N PRO A 450 8.20 -15.68 3.31
CA PRO A 450 9.47 -15.89 2.62
C PRO A 450 9.90 -14.62 1.86
N THR A 451 11.06 -14.65 1.21
CA THR A 451 11.55 -13.49 0.46
C THR A 451 10.99 -13.46 -0.96
N LEU A 452 10.21 -12.42 -1.25
CA LEU A 452 9.77 -12.01 -2.57
C LEU A 452 10.51 -10.74 -3.02
N ARG A 453 10.58 -10.52 -4.32
CA ARG A 453 11.10 -9.26 -4.88
C ARG A 453 10.31 -8.87 -6.11
N SER A 454 10.13 -7.56 -6.26
CA SER A 454 9.42 -6.92 -7.37
C SER A 454 7.98 -7.44 -7.55
N PRO A 455 7.19 -7.57 -6.46
CA PRO A 455 5.76 -7.90 -6.60
C PRO A 455 5.08 -6.91 -7.54
N HIS A 456 3.90 -7.23 -8.03
CA HIS A 456 3.09 -6.39 -8.95
C HIS A 456 3.78 -6.02 -10.27
N THR A 457 4.82 -6.76 -10.65
CA THR A 457 5.52 -6.57 -11.93
C THR A 457 5.81 -7.91 -12.62
N ALA A 458 6.07 -7.88 -13.94
CA ALA A 458 6.52 -9.05 -14.69
C ALA A 458 7.94 -9.53 -14.31
N LYS A 459 8.55 -8.95 -13.27
CA LYS A 459 9.84 -9.36 -12.69
C LYS A 459 9.69 -9.95 -11.28
N GLU A 460 8.46 -10.19 -10.84
CA GLU A 460 8.18 -10.84 -9.58
C GLU A 460 8.90 -12.17 -9.47
N ARG A 461 9.51 -12.41 -8.31
CA ARG A 461 10.26 -13.63 -8.04
C ARG A 461 10.26 -14.01 -6.58
N LEU A 462 10.27 -15.31 -6.31
CA LEU A 462 10.31 -15.92 -4.98
C LEU A 462 11.68 -16.61 -4.74
N GLU A 463 12.33 -16.29 -3.63
CA GLU A 463 13.62 -16.87 -3.26
C GLU A 463 13.44 -18.26 -2.64
N ILE A 464 13.88 -19.30 -3.37
CA ILE A 464 13.71 -20.71 -2.97
C ILE A 464 14.32 -20.99 -1.61
N ALA A 465 15.51 -20.42 -1.33
CA ALA A 465 16.25 -20.67 -0.10
C ALA A 465 15.52 -20.24 1.18
N THR A 466 14.53 -19.35 1.06
CA THR A 466 13.78 -18.81 2.22
C THR A 466 12.48 -19.57 2.51
N VAL A 467 11.98 -20.37 1.56
CA VAL A 467 10.68 -21.07 1.69
C VAL A 467 10.74 -22.21 2.70
N GLU A 468 11.78 -23.05 2.69
CA GLU A 468 11.93 -24.14 3.66
C GLU A 468 12.13 -23.64 5.10
N PRO A 469 12.98 -22.63 5.37
CA PRO A 469 13.07 -22.01 6.69
C PRO A 469 11.75 -21.36 7.15
N PHE A 470 11.03 -20.65 6.28
CA PHE A 470 9.70 -20.11 6.57
C PHE A 470 8.71 -21.20 6.98
N TRP A 471 8.63 -22.30 6.23
CA TRP A 471 7.79 -23.45 6.57
C TRP A 471 8.13 -24.05 7.94
N LYS A 472 9.42 -24.26 8.23
CA LYS A 472 9.87 -24.79 9.53
C LYS A 472 9.49 -23.87 10.67
N LEU A 473 9.66 -22.56 10.50
CA LEU A 473 9.26 -21.56 11.50
C LEU A 473 7.76 -21.63 11.75
N LEU A 474 6.95 -21.63 10.70
CA LEU A 474 5.50 -21.67 10.78
C LEU A 474 5.00 -22.93 11.52
N VAL A 475 5.49 -24.10 11.12
CA VAL A 475 5.08 -25.39 11.71
C VAL A 475 5.51 -25.51 13.17
N GLN A 476 6.75 -25.17 13.51
CA GLN A 476 7.22 -25.22 14.91
C GLN A 476 6.47 -24.21 15.78
N THR A 477 6.17 -23.04 15.25
CA THR A 477 5.35 -22.04 15.97
C THR A 477 3.97 -22.60 16.28
N LEU A 478 3.30 -23.25 15.32
CA LEU A 478 1.98 -23.87 15.55
C LEU A 478 2.03 -24.98 16.63
N GLU A 479 3.11 -25.77 16.69
CA GLU A 479 3.31 -26.79 17.73
C GLU A 479 3.54 -26.17 19.10
N GLU A 480 4.21 -25.01 19.19
CA GLU A 480 4.57 -24.33 20.45
C GLU A 480 3.55 -23.28 20.91
N ILE A 481 2.44 -23.08 20.19
CA ILE A 481 1.37 -22.13 20.61
C ILE A 481 0.99 -22.36 22.08
N PRO A 482 0.90 -21.32 22.91
CA PRO A 482 0.60 -21.48 24.34
C PRO A 482 -0.80 -22.04 24.59
N VAL A 483 -1.01 -22.61 25.78
CA VAL A 483 -2.33 -23.02 26.26
C VAL A 483 -3.22 -21.81 26.57
N LYS A 484 -4.54 -22.01 26.49
CA LYS A 484 -5.54 -21.01 26.87
C LYS A 484 -5.47 -20.65 28.33
#